data_761babf84d491823f166df920196d2bc
#
_entry.id   761babf84d491823f166df920196d2bc
#
_cell.length_a   1.000
_cell.length_b   1.000
_cell.length_c   1.000
_cell.angle_alpha   90.00
_cell.angle_beta   90.00
_cell.angle_gamma   90.00
#
_symmetry.space_group_name_H-M   'P 1'
#
loop_
_entity.id
_entity.type
_entity.pdbx_description
1 polymer ?
#
loop_
_entity_poly.entity_id
_entity_poly.type
_entity_poly.pdbx_seq_one_letter_code
_entity_poly.pdbx_strand_id
1 'polypeptide(L)'
;RTTGVCVLPEDDGHRMAKEFCRCDALVIGTPVYWGNMSGQMKLMFDRVVPAMMDEPKNGFPIPLHKGKRAVMVTACTTIWPFSWICRETTGTLHAMKEILGYSGFKIVGKMVLSGTRKRKGVPQKMIGKGRRLANKLLHV
;
A
#
# COMPACT_ATOMS: atom_id res chain seq x y z
N ARG A 1 -1.69 -18.88 19.65
CA ARG A 1 -1.00 -17.94 18.76
C ARG A 1 -1.93 -17.18 17.81
N THR A 2 -3.12 -16.92 17.95
CA THR A 2 -3.93 -16.16 16.99
C THR A 2 -5.13 -15.52 17.68
N THR A 3 -4.85 -14.52 18.49
CA THR A 3 -5.92 -13.64 18.99
C THR A 3 -6.31 -12.59 17.95
N GLY A 4 -5.68 -12.57 16.76
CA GLY A 4 -5.84 -11.51 15.76
C GLY A 4 -5.33 -10.14 16.22
N VAL A 5 -4.66 -10.09 17.36
CA VAL A 5 -4.16 -8.86 17.98
C VAL A 5 -2.64 -8.94 18.16
N CYS A 6 -1.94 -7.87 17.93
CA CYS A 6 -0.51 -7.78 18.17
C CYS A 6 -0.22 -7.94 19.68
N VAL A 7 0.78 -8.76 20.02
CA VAL A 7 1.17 -9.06 21.41
C VAL A 7 2.02 -7.96 22.08
N LEU A 8 2.47 -6.97 21.32
CA LEU A 8 3.22 -5.84 21.85
C LEU A 8 2.31 -4.88 22.63
N PRO A 9 2.86 -4.01 23.50
CA PRO A 9 2.08 -3.00 24.18
C PRO A 9 1.23 -2.14 23.24
N GLU A 10 0.09 -1.63 23.72
CA GLU A 10 -0.82 -0.82 22.91
C GLU A 10 -0.11 0.45 22.41
N ASP A 11 -0.15 0.65 21.11
CA ASP A 11 0.49 1.77 20.42
C ASP A 11 -0.27 2.14 19.15
N ASP A 12 0.30 3.03 18.33
CA ASP A 12 -0.25 3.42 17.03
C ASP A 12 -0.47 2.25 16.07
N GLY A 13 0.28 1.14 16.19
CA GLY A 13 0.06 -0.07 15.41
C GLY A 13 -1.32 -0.69 15.67
N HIS A 14 -1.76 -0.71 16.92
CA HIS A 14 -3.11 -1.19 17.29
C HIS A 14 -4.20 -0.27 16.75
N ARG A 15 -3.98 1.06 16.79
CA ARG A 15 -4.90 2.02 16.20
C ARG A 15 -5.01 1.82 14.69
N MET A 16 -3.89 1.69 14.00
CA MET A 16 -3.86 1.42 12.56
C MET A 16 -4.53 0.10 12.20
N ALA A 17 -4.33 -0.96 12.98
CA ALA A 17 -4.99 -2.25 12.80
C ALA A 17 -6.53 -2.10 12.83
N LYS A 18 -7.05 -1.35 13.81
CA LYS A 18 -8.49 -1.04 13.90
C LYS A 18 -8.99 -0.29 12.65
N GLU A 19 -8.23 0.70 12.16
CA GLU A 19 -8.60 1.47 10.97
C GLU A 19 -8.58 0.60 9.69
N PHE A 20 -7.61 -0.30 9.51
CA PHE A 20 -7.61 -1.26 8.40
C PHE A 20 -8.84 -2.17 8.42
N CYS A 21 -9.26 -2.63 9.59
CA CYS A 21 -10.47 -3.44 9.72
C CYS A 21 -11.75 -2.65 9.36
N ARG A 22 -11.80 -1.36 9.70
CA ARG A 22 -13.00 -0.51 9.53
C ARG A 22 -13.11 0.13 8.14
N CYS A 23 -12.00 0.30 7.42
CA CYS A 23 -12.01 0.98 6.13
C CYS A 23 -12.79 0.19 5.06
N ASP A 24 -13.51 0.88 4.20
CA ASP A 24 -14.18 0.30 3.02
C ASP A 24 -13.23 0.23 1.81
N ALA A 25 -12.29 1.17 1.75
CA ALA A 25 -11.28 1.26 0.70
C ALA A 25 -9.96 1.81 1.26
N LEU A 26 -8.86 1.50 0.58
CA LEU A 26 -7.51 1.87 1.03
C LEU A 26 -6.74 2.62 -0.06
N VAL A 27 -6.15 3.74 0.32
CA VAL A 27 -5.13 4.41 -0.49
C VAL A 27 -3.82 4.37 0.29
N ILE A 28 -2.82 3.66 -0.24
CA ILE A 28 -1.48 3.65 0.35
C ILE A 28 -0.50 4.41 -0.52
N GLY A 29 0.30 5.27 0.12
CA GLY A 29 1.29 6.10 -0.55
C GLY A 29 2.63 6.08 0.17
N THR A 30 3.71 5.83 -0.58
CA THR A 30 5.07 5.82 -0.05
C THR A 30 6.06 6.41 -1.05
N PRO A 31 7.08 7.15 -0.61
CA PRO A 31 8.22 7.45 -1.47
C PRO A 31 8.99 6.16 -1.78
N VAL A 32 9.76 6.21 -2.87
CA VAL A 32 10.71 5.13 -3.21
C VAL A 32 12.01 5.35 -2.45
N TYR A 33 12.41 4.35 -1.68
CA TYR A 33 13.73 4.28 -1.08
C TYR A 33 14.38 2.94 -1.42
N TRP A 34 15.52 2.97 -2.14
CA TRP A 34 16.26 1.76 -2.55
C TRP A 34 15.39 0.74 -3.31
N GLY A 35 14.48 1.22 -4.16
CA GLY A 35 13.56 0.35 -4.91
C GLY A 35 12.45 -0.30 -4.08
N ASN A 36 12.22 0.19 -2.87
CA ASN A 36 11.23 -0.33 -1.94
C ASN A 36 10.41 0.80 -1.30
N MET A 37 9.40 0.43 -0.50
CA MET A 37 8.65 1.37 0.34
C MET A 37 9.53 1.93 1.46
N SER A 38 9.10 3.02 2.08
CA SER A 38 9.82 3.60 3.24
C SER A 38 9.84 2.62 4.43
N GLY A 39 10.89 2.73 5.25
CA GLY A 39 11.01 1.93 6.47
C GLY A 39 9.81 2.07 7.40
N GLN A 40 9.24 3.28 7.52
CA GLN A 40 8.04 3.53 8.32
C GLN A 40 6.81 2.78 7.77
N MET A 41 6.64 2.77 6.44
CA MET A 41 5.56 2.02 5.80
C MET A 41 5.72 0.52 6.04
N LYS A 42 6.95 0.01 5.89
CA LYS A 42 7.25 -1.41 6.14
C LYS A 42 6.99 -1.76 7.60
N LEU A 43 7.49 -0.96 8.54
CA LEU A 43 7.28 -1.17 9.97
C LEU A 43 5.78 -1.17 10.32
N MET A 44 5.00 -0.25 9.76
CA MET A 44 3.55 -0.24 9.94
C MET A 44 2.93 -1.56 9.49
N PHE A 45 3.25 -2.03 8.28
CA PHE A 45 2.70 -3.29 7.78
C PHE A 45 3.14 -4.50 8.62
N ASP A 46 4.38 -4.54 9.09
CA ASP A 46 4.87 -5.62 9.97
C ASP A 46 4.11 -5.64 11.30
N ARG A 47 3.71 -4.47 11.81
CA ARG A 47 2.93 -4.35 13.04
C ARG A 47 1.46 -4.77 12.87
N VAL A 48 0.88 -4.55 11.69
CA VAL A 48 -0.55 -4.81 11.46
C VAL A 48 -0.82 -6.15 10.77
N VAL A 49 0.17 -7.01 10.59
CA VAL A 49 -0.01 -8.34 9.98
C VAL A 49 -1.24 -9.09 10.52
N PRO A 50 -1.48 -9.18 11.86
CA PRO A 50 -2.63 -9.90 12.39
C PRO A 50 -3.98 -9.30 12.02
N ALA A 51 -4.03 -8.01 11.63
CA ALA A 51 -5.23 -7.34 11.15
C ALA A 51 -5.39 -7.41 9.62
N MET A 52 -4.36 -7.84 8.89
CA MET A 52 -4.35 -7.93 7.44
C MET A 52 -4.66 -9.35 6.94
N MET A 53 -4.14 -10.34 7.59
CA MET A 53 -4.34 -11.76 7.26
C MET A 53 -4.29 -12.62 8.51
N ASP A 54 -5.00 -13.74 8.50
CA ASP A 54 -4.87 -14.78 9.50
C ASP A 54 -3.93 -15.90 9.01
N GLU A 55 -3.20 -16.53 9.91
CA GLU A 55 -2.30 -17.65 9.63
C GLU A 55 -2.78 -18.90 10.40
N PRO A 56 -3.69 -19.68 9.82
CA PRO A 56 -4.15 -20.91 10.45
C PRO A 56 -3.03 -21.97 10.50
N LYS A 57 -3.23 -23.01 11.30
CA LYS A 57 -2.23 -24.07 11.51
C LYS A 57 -1.77 -24.77 10.23
N ASN A 58 -2.55 -24.75 9.16
CA ASN A 58 -2.19 -25.32 7.86
C ASN A 58 -1.21 -24.46 7.04
N GLY A 59 -0.84 -23.26 7.53
CA GLY A 59 0.17 -22.40 6.94
C GLY A 59 -0.27 -21.56 5.72
N PHE A 60 -1.52 -21.67 5.28
CA PHE A 60 -2.02 -20.84 4.17
C PHE A 60 -2.66 -19.56 4.70
N PRO A 61 -2.20 -18.35 4.27
CA PRO A 61 -2.75 -17.09 4.70
C PRO A 61 -4.23 -16.98 4.35
N ILE A 62 -5.05 -16.55 5.31
CA ILE A 62 -6.46 -16.22 5.09
C ILE A 62 -6.58 -14.71 5.01
N PRO A 63 -6.91 -14.13 3.84
CA PRO A 63 -7.05 -12.68 3.67
C PRO A 63 -8.28 -12.15 4.40
N LEU A 64 -8.11 -11.09 5.19
CA LEU A 64 -9.17 -10.49 6.03
C LEU A 64 -9.92 -9.34 5.34
N HIS A 65 -9.45 -8.88 4.15
CA HIS A 65 -10.00 -7.70 3.47
C HIS A 65 -10.61 -8.02 2.10
N LYS A 66 -11.09 -9.24 1.89
CA LYS A 66 -11.77 -9.63 0.65
C LYS A 66 -12.93 -8.68 0.33
N GLY A 67 -13.02 -8.26 -0.93
CA GLY A 67 -14.06 -7.33 -1.39
C GLY A 67 -13.68 -5.85 -1.27
N LYS A 68 -12.74 -5.47 -0.39
CA LYS A 68 -12.26 -4.10 -0.27
C LYS A 68 -11.32 -3.74 -1.43
N ARG A 69 -11.29 -2.46 -1.79
CA ARG A 69 -10.48 -1.96 -2.93
C ARG A 69 -9.28 -1.16 -2.44
N ALA A 70 -8.19 -1.19 -3.21
CA ALA A 70 -7.01 -0.40 -2.90
C ALA A 70 -6.42 0.30 -4.12
N VAL A 71 -5.80 1.46 -3.87
CA VAL A 71 -4.97 2.21 -4.81
C VAL A 71 -3.58 2.38 -4.22
N MET A 72 -2.56 2.13 -5.04
CA MET A 72 -1.15 2.32 -4.67
C MET A 72 -0.63 3.63 -5.26
N VAL A 73 0.11 4.40 -4.45
CA VAL A 73 0.74 5.67 -4.86
C VAL A 73 2.22 5.63 -4.52
N THR A 74 3.08 5.99 -5.46
CA THR A 74 4.51 6.14 -5.17
C THR A 74 5.13 7.28 -5.97
N ALA A 75 6.20 7.84 -5.41
CA ALA A 75 6.97 8.91 -6.03
C ALA A 75 8.45 8.67 -5.86
N CYS A 76 9.25 9.03 -6.88
CA CYS A 76 10.71 8.97 -6.84
C CYS A 76 11.35 10.18 -7.51
N THR A 77 12.60 10.46 -7.13
CA THR A 77 13.41 11.54 -7.72
C THR A 77 13.93 11.21 -9.11
N THR A 78 14.14 9.93 -9.39
CA THR A 78 14.66 9.42 -10.68
C THR A 78 13.61 9.62 -11.77
N ILE A 79 14.05 10.05 -12.94
CA ILE A 79 13.17 10.30 -14.09
C ILE A 79 12.80 8.99 -14.79
N TRP A 80 11.64 8.97 -15.42
CA TRP A 80 11.28 7.90 -16.37
C TRP A 80 12.15 8.03 -17.65
N PRO A 81 12.65 6.96 -18.29
CA PRO A 81 12.37 5.54 -17.98
C PRO A 81 13.29 4.89 -16.94
N PHE A 82 14.32 5.60 -16.45
CA PHE A 82 15.32 5.02 -15.54
C PHE A 82 14.70 4.50 -14.24
N SER A 83 13.74 5.21 -13.66
CA SER A 83 13.03 4.74 -12.46
C SER A 83 12.32 3.39 -12.64
N TRP A 84 11.98 3.04 -13.87
CA TRP A 84 11.40 1.73 -14.20
C TRP A 84 12.49 0.70 -14.49
N ILE A 85 13.51 1.04 -15.32
CA ILE A 85 14.62 0.15 -15.69
C ILE A 85 15.40 -0.29 -14.45
N CYS A 86 15.74 0.64 -13.56
CA CYS A 86 16.45 0.36 -12.30
C CYS A 86 15.56 -0.24 -11.22
N ARG A 87 14.33 -0.64 -11.55
CA ARG A 87 13.36 -1.27 -10.65
C ARG A 87 12.96 -0.45 -9.40
N GLU A 88 13.26 0.84 -9.37
CA GLU A 88 12.93 1.70 -8.22
C GLU A 88 11.42 1.75 -7.96
N THR A 89 10.64 2.19 -8.95
CA THR A 89 9.18 2.27 -8.83
C THR A 89 8.51 0.90 -8.91
N THR A 90 9.03 -0.01 -9.73
CA THR A 90 8.46 -1.36 -9.89
C THR A 90 8.68 -2.22 -8.66
N GLY A 91 9.84 -2.13 -8.00
CA GLY A 91 10.10 -2.85 -6.75
C GLY A 91 9.18 -2.39 -5.62
N THR A 92 9.05 -1.06 -5.43
CA THR A 92 8.12 -0.49 -4.44
C THR A 92 6.67 -0.92 -4.69
N LEU A 93 6.22 -0.87 -5.95
CA LEU A 93 4.87 -1.30 -6.31
C LEU A 93 4.67 -2.81 -6.11
N HIS A 94 5.71 -3.61 -6.37
CA HIS A 94 5.66 -5.05 -6.16
C HIS A 94 5.48 -5.39 -4.68
N ALA A 95 6.29 -4.80 -3.81
CA ALA A 95 6.18 -5.00 -2.37
C ALA A 95 4.79 -4.62 -1.82
N MET A 96 4.24 -3.45 -2.24
CA MET A 96 2.88 -3.07 -1.87
C MET A 96 1.83 -4.05 -2.41
N LYS A 97 2.00 -4.50 -3.66
CA LYS A 97 1.08 -5.45 -4.30
C LYS A 97 1.01 -6.78 -3.57
N GLU A 98 2.14 -7.30 -3.12
CA GLU A 98 2.20 -8.55 -2.37
C GLU A 98 1.43 -8.43 -1.05
N ILE A 99 1.71 -7.39 -0.25
CA ILE A 99 1.02 -7.16 1.03
C ILE A 99 -0.49 -7.04 0.82
N LEU A 100 -0.93 -6.20 -0.11
CA LEU A 100 -2.35 -6.00 -0.40
C LEU A 100 -3.02 -7.27 -0.95
N GLY A 101 -2.28 -8.04 -1.78
CA GLY A 101 -2.77 -9.29 -2.35
C GLY A 101 -3.02 -10.36 -1.27
N TYR A 102 -2.04 -10.61 -0.40
CA TYR A 102 -2.18 -11.52 0.72
C TYR A 102 -3.28 -11.09 1.70
N SER A 103 -3.49 -9.79 1.83
CA SER A 103 -4.57 -9.23 2.66
C SER A 103 -5.95 -9.30 2.01
N GLY A 104 -6.04 -9.59 0.71
CA GLY A 104 -7.30 -9.74 -0.04
C GLY A 104 -7.86 -8.46 -0.65
N PHE A 105 -7.12 -7.35 -0.65
CA PHE A 105 -7.54 -6.13 -1.33
C PHE A 105 -7.51 -6.29 -2.85
N LYS A 106 -8.56 -5.84 -3.52
CA LYS A 106 -8.59 -5.69 -4.97
C LYS A 106 -7.91 -4.38 -5.38
N ILE A 107 -6.72 -4.46 -5.97
CA ILE A 107 -5.98 -3.28 -6.44
C ILE A 107 -6.66 -2.77 -7.71
N VAL A 108 -7.31 -1.60 -7.63
CA VAL A 108 -8.05 -0.97 -8.74
C VAL A 108 -7.21 0.03 -9.53
N GLY A 109 -6.00 0.33 -9.06
CA GLY A 109 -5.06 1.13 -9.81
C GLY A 109 -3.83 1.57 -9.04
N LYS A 110 -2.95 2.25 -9.78
CA LYS A 110 -1.69 2.78 -9.25
C LYS A 110 -1.37 4.15 -9.80
N MET A 111 -0.71 4.97 -8.99
CA MET A 111 -0.11 6.24 -9.39
C MET A 111 1.39 6.21 -9.15
N VAL A 112 2.15 6.63 -10.13
CA VAL A 112 3.62 6.74 -10.06
C VAL A 112 4.01 8.12 -10.52
N LEU A 113 4.72 8.87 -9.69
CA LEU A 113 5.28 10.17 -10.02
C LEU A 113 6.80 10.09 -10.01
N SER A 114 7.40 9.93 -11.19
CA SER A 114 8.85 9.93 -11.39
C SER A 114 9.38 11.34 -11.63
N GLY A 115 10.66 11.58 -11.32
CA GLY A 115 11.34 12.85 -11.57
C GLY A 115 10.89 14.00 -10.67
N THR A 116 10.56 13.72 -9.42
CA THR A 116 10.05 14.74 -8.47
C THR A 116 11.05 15.83 -8.15
N ARG A 117 12.36 15.56 -8.24
CA ARG A 117 13.43 16.53 -7.94
C ARG A 117 13.33 17.83 -8.75
N LYS A 118 12.87 17.75 -10.01
CA LYS A 118 12.75 18.89 -10.93
C LYS A 118 11.34 19.46 -11.01
N ARG A 119 10.39 18.96 -10.20
CA ARG A 119 8.98 19.37 -10.29
C ARG A 119 8.62 20.37 -9.19
N LYS A 120 7.91 21.40 -9.54
CA LYS A 120 7.34 22.40 -8.60
C LYS A 120 5.95 22.00 -8.06
N GLY A 121 5.44 20.82 -8.41
CA GLY A 121 4.12 20.36 -7.96
C GLY A 121 3.62 19.12 -8.69
N VAL A 122 2.40 18.72 -8.39
CA VAL A 122 1.75 17.56 -9.01
C VAL A 122 1.15 17.97 -10.36
N PRO A 123 1.52 17.31 -11.48
CA PRO A 123 0.95 17.64 -12.80
C PRO A 123 -0.57 17.45 -12.84
N GLN A 124 -1.29 18.32 -13.55
CA GLN A 124 -2.76 18.23 -13.69
C GLN A 124 -3.24 16.87 -14.22
N LYS A 125 -2.48 16.25 -15.12
CA LYS A 125 -2.73 14.88 -15.59
C LYS A 125 -2.77 13.87 -14.45
N MET A 126 -1.92 14.02 -13.44
CA MET A 126 -1.88 13.14 -12.26
C MET A 126 -3.06 13.41 -11.33
N ILE A 127 -3.45 14.67 -11.17
CA ILE A 127 -4.66 15.04 -10.41
C ILE A 127 -5.90 14.41 -11.07
N GLY A 128 -6.03 14.55 -12.40
CA GLY A 128 -7.12 13.91 -13.15
C GLY A 128 -7.11 12.37 -13.04
N LYS A 129 -5.92 11.76 -13.01
CA LYS A 129 -5.81 10.31 -12.76
C LYS A 129 -6.24 9.96 -11.34
N GLY A 130 -5.86 10.77 -10.35
CA GLY A 130 -6.28 10.58 -8.96
C GLY A 130 -7.80 10.59 -8.80
N ARG A 131 -8.47 11.58 -9.41
CA ARG A 131 -9.95 11.64 -9.40
C ARG A 131 -10.59 10.39 -10.01
N ARG A 132 -10.09 9.90 -11.15
CA ARG A 132 -10.59 8.66 -11.75
C ARG A 132 -10.39 7.43 -10.85
N LEU A 133 -9.26 7.36 -10.15
CA LEU A 133 -8.98 6.26 -9.22
C LEU A 133 -9.83 6.35 -7.95
N ALA A 134 -10.10 7.56 -7.45
CA ALA A 134 -11.04 7.76 -6.35
C ALA A 134 -12.45 7.25 -6.71
N ASN A 135 -12.93 7.58 -7.91
CA ASN A 135 -14.21 7.05 -8.39
C ASN A 135 -14.20 5.51 -8.44
N LYS A 136 -13.09 4.88 -8.89
CA LYS A 136 -12.97 3.42 -8.89
C LYS A 136 -12.93 2.79 -7.49
N LEU A 137 -12.55 3.53 -6.46
CA LEU A 137 -12.62 3.06 -5.08
C LEU A 137 -14.06 3.07 -4.56
N LEU A 138 -14.84 4.10 -4.92
CA LEU A 138 -16.19 4.34 -4.41
C LEU A 138 -17.29 3.55 -5.14
N HIS A 139 -17.09 3.29 -6.44
CA HIS A 139 -18.10 2.56 -7.23
C HIS A 139 -17.83 1.05 -7.17
N VAL A 140 -18.77 0.33 -6.61
CA VAL A 140 -18.87 -1.14 -6.62
C VAL A 140 -19.26 -1.62 -8.02
#